data_068ddf51f605027647ae9b5af64bbffd
#
_entry.id   068ddf51f605027647ae9b5af64bbffd
#
_cell.length_a   1.000
_cell.length_b   1.000
_cell.length_c   1.000
_cell.angle_alpha   90.00
_cell.angle_beta   90.00
_cell.angle_gamma   90.00
#
_symmetry.space_group_name_H-M   'P 1'
#
loop_
_entity.id
_entity.type
_entity.pdbx_description
1 polymer ?
#
loop_
_entity_poly.entity_id
_entity_poly.type
_entity_poly.pdbx_seq_one_letter_code
_entity_poly.pdbx_strand_id
1 'polypeptide(L)'
;GGLDGRGTLSEKNLVNFCIFFLKVSIDQIDYMSSILRLNEFIPRLERYTQEEINRKNLPRGSFYLLRETFLMGEVEKSRAAELTGYKDRMAREVVAKLINKKLLVPSHQKNKLKLGFPLFAIERWFPGLYPEMNLEEKIKNQ
;
A
#
# COMPACT_ATOMS: atom_id res chain seq x y z
N GLY A 1 -23.85 9.28 -47.07
CA GLY A 1 -23.27 9.54 -45.94
C GLY A 1 -21.84 9.15 -45.77
N GLY A 2 -20.97 9.82 -45.48
CA GLY A 2 -19.61 9.80 -45.11
C GLY A 2 -18.91 8.49 -44.75
N LEU A 3 -19.39 7.42 -45.32
CA LEU A 3 -18.79 6.11 -45.11
C LEU A 3 -17.86 5.80 -46.28
N ASP A 4 -16.94 6.69 -46.48
CA ASP A 4 -15.78 6.40 -47.30
C ASP A 4 -14.74 5.64 -46.46
N GLY A 5 -13.64 5.30 -47.03
CA GLY A 5 -12.57 4.53 -46.37
C GLY A 5 -12.04 5.15 -45.08
N ARG A 6 -12.36 6.39 -44.76
CA ARG A 6 -11.96 7.05 -43.52
C ARG A 6 -12.66 6.47 -42.30
N GLY A 7 -13.96 6.16 -42.38
CA GLY A 7 -14.70 5.58 -41.28
C GLY A 7 -14.13 4.21 -40.88
N THR A 8 -13.83 3.37 -41.87
CA THR A 8 -13.28 2.05 -41.68
C THR A 8 -11.85 2.11 -41.10
N LEU A 9 -11.00 3.01 -41.57
CA LEU A 9 -9.65 3.22 -41.04
C LEU A 9 -9.68 3.75 -39.62
N SER A 10 -10.63 4.67 -39.32
CA SER A 10 -10.79 5.22 -37.98
C SER A 10 -11.22 4.15 -36.96
N GLU A 11 -12.17 3.29 -37.33
CA GLU A 11 -12.59 2.17 -36.49
C GLU A 11 -11.44 1.18 -36.23
N LYS A 12 -10.70 0.83 -37.28
CA LYS A 12 -9.55 -0.06 -37.17
C LYS A 12 -8.47 0.52 -36.25
N ASN A 13 -8.17 1.80 -36.38
CA ASN A 13 -7.23 2.50 -35.53
C ASN A 13 -7.70 2.55 -34.07
N LEU A 14 -9.00 2.76 -33.84
CA LEU A 14 -9.59 2.74 -32.51
C LEU A 14 -9.47 1.37 -31.86
N VAL A 15 -9.78 0.30 -32.62
CA VAL A 15 -9.65 -1.06 -32.14
C VAL A 15 -8.18 -1.38 -31.77
N ASN A 16 -7.24 -0.99 -32.63
CA ASN A 16 -5.82 -1.19 -32.37
C ASN A 16 -5.36 -0.42 -31.13
N PHE A 17 -5.84 0.79 -30.95
CA PHE A 17 -5.57 1.59 -29.76
C PHE A 17 -6.11 0.92 -28.49
N CYS A 18 -7.35 0.41 -28.54
CA CYS A 18 -7.96 -0.29 -27.41
C CYS A 18 -7.19 -1.56 -27.04
N ILE A 19 -6.76 -2.33 -28.02
CA ILE A 19 -5.95 -3.52 -27.82
C ILE A 19 -4.62 -3.16 -27.17
N PHE A 20 -3.95 -2.13 -27.68
CA PHE A 20 -2.69 -1.63 -27.10
C PHE A 20 -2.89 -1.18 -25.67
N PHE A 21 -3.92 -0.38 -25.40
CA PHE A 21 -4.24 0.11 -24.05
C PHE A 21 -4.50 -1.04 -23.09
N LEU A 22 -5.28 -2.05 -23.49
CA LEU A 22 -5.57 -3.22 -22.67
C LEU A 22 -4.29 -4.01 -22.35
N LYS A 23 -3.41 -4.22 -23.34
CA LYS A 23 -2.15 -4.90 -23.12
C LYS A 23 -1.27 -4.16 -22.11
N VAL A 24 -1.14 -2.84 -22.27
CA VAL A 24 -0.37 -2.01 -21.34
C VAL A 24 -0.98 -2.06 -19.94
N SER A 25 -2.32 -2.01 -19.85
CA SER A 25 -3.03 -2.07 -18.57
C SER A 25 -2.82 -3.42 -17.88
N ILE A 26 -2.87 -4.53 -18.61
CA ILE A 26 -2.61 -5.87 -18.08
C ILE A 26 -1.17 -5.97 -17.58
N ASP A 27 -0.20 -5.49 -18.34
CA ASP A 27 1.20 -5.49 -17.97
C ASP A 27 1.42 -4.66 -16.69
N GLN A 28 0.75 -3.52 -16.55
CA GLN A 28 0.80 -2.70 -15.34
C GLN A 28 0.19 -3.40 -14.14
N ILE A 29 -0.93 -4.09 -14.31
CA ILE A 29 -1.59 -4.87 -13.25
C ILE A 29 -0.68 -6.02 -12.81
N ASP A 30 -0.09 -6.75 -13.74
CA ASP A 30 0.84 -7.85 -13.45
C ASP A 30 2.07 -7.34 -12.69
N TYR A 31 2.62 -6.21 -13.11
CA TYR A 31 3.75 -5.57 -12.45
C TYR A 31 3.40 -5.15 -11.03
N MET A 32 2.27 -4.47 -10.84
CA MET A 32 1.80 -4.05 -9.52
C MET A 32 1.49 -5.24 -8.62
N SER A 33 0.87 -6.29 -9.18
CA SER A 33 0.58 -7.53 -8.44
C SER A 33 1.86 -8.23 -7.98
N SER A 34 2.92 -8.21 -8.78
CA SER A 34 4.20 -8.78 -8.40
C SER A 34 4.87 -8.03 -7.25
N ILE A 35 4.71 -6.71 -7.21
CA ILE A 35 5.22 -5.87 -6.12
C ILE A 35 4.39 -6.04 -4.85
N LEU A 36 3.07 -6.13 -5.00
CA LEU A 36 2.11 -6.18 -3.89
C LEU A 36 1.79 -7.59 -3.41
N ARG A 37 2.67 -8.55 -3.61
CA ARG A 37 2.44 -9.93 -3.17
C ARG A 37 2.18 -9.98 -1.67
N LEU A 38 0.99 -10.45 -1.29
CA LEU A 38 0.57 -10.52 0.11
C LEU A 38 1.49 -11.38 0.96
N ASN A 39 1.93 -12.50 0.40
CA ASN A 39 2.83 -13.43 1.07
C ASN A 39 4.23 -12.86 1.34
N GLU A 40 4.60 -11.79 0.65
CA GLU A 40 5.86 -11.07 0.87
C GLU A 40 5.65 -9.79 1.69
N PHE A 41 4.51 -9.12 1.49
CA PHE A 41 4.20 -7.86 2.17
C PHE A 41 4.02 -8.04 3.67
N ILE A 42 3.24 -9.02 4.11
CA ILE A 42 2.95 -9.21 5.53
C ILE A 42 4.23 -9.48 6.34
N PRO A 43 5.15 -10.37 5.89
CA PRO A 43 6.44 -10.53 6.59
C PRO A 43 7.29 -9.26 6.64
N ARG A 44 7.27 -8.44 5.57
CA ARG A 44 7.98 -7.14 5.56
C ARG A 44 7.38 -6.15 6.54
N LEU A 45 6.06 -6.10 6.61
CA LEU A 45 5.34 -5.27 7.57
C LEU A 45 5.67 -5.70 9.01
N GLU A 46 5.68 -7.00 9.28
CA GLU A 46 6.04 -7.54 10.59
C GLU A 46 7.48 -7.17 10.98
N ARG A 47 8.42 -7.37 10.07
CA ARG A 47 9.82 -7.01 10.31
C ARG A 47 9.98 -5.52 10.57
N TYR A 48 9.35 -4.70 9.75
CA TYR A 48 9.37 -3.25 9.92
C TYR A 48 8.84 -2.83 11.30
N THR A 49 7.66 -3.31 11.67
CA THR A 49 7.06 -2.97 12.95
C THR A 49 7.90 -3.46 14.12
N GLN A 50 8.46 -4.66 14.02
CA GLN A 50 9.32 -5.20 15.09
C GLN A 50 10.59 -4.37 15.27
N GLU A 51 11.23 -3.97 14.18
CA GLU A 51 12.41 -3.10 14.23
C GLU A 51 12.08 -1.74 14.83
N GLU A 52 10.95 -1.14 14.42
CA GLU A 52 10.52 0.15 14.94
C GLU A 52 10.07 0.08 16.41
N ILE A 53 9.49 -1.03 16.83
CA ILE A 53 9.20 -1.26 18.26
C ILE A 53 10.50 -1.36 19.06
N ASN A 54 11.49 -2.09 18.56
CA ASN A 54 12.78 -2.22 19.22
C ASN A 54 13.52 -0.88 19.34
N ARG A 55 13.35 -0.01 18.36
CA ARG A 55 13.88 1.36 18.37
C ARG A 55 13.04 2.33 19.20
N LYS A 56 11.95 1.87 19.79
CA LYS A 56 10.97 2.66 20.54
C LYS A 56 10.25 3.75 19.71
N ASN A 57 10.20 3.56 18.40
CA ASN A 57 9.48 4.45 17.50
C ASN A 57 8.00 4.09 17.36
N LEU A 58 7.67 2.81 17.57
CA LEU A 58 6.29 2.34 17.54
C LEU A 58 5.95 1.56 18.82
N PRO A 59 4.69 1.64 19.28
CA PRO A 59 4.24 0.86 20.42
C PRO A 59 4.04 -0.61 20.06
N ARG A 60 4.12 -1.46 21.09
CA ARG A 60 3.78 -2.88 20.92
C ARG A 60 2.31 -3.01 20.50
N GLY A 61 2.01 -4.04 19.74
CA GLY A 61 0.67 -4.26 19.19
C GLY A 61 0.40 -3.57 17.87
N SER A 62 1.30 -2.70 17.41
CA SER A 62 1.15 -1.96 16.14
C SER A 62 0.98 -2.88 14.94
N PHE A 63 1.72 -3.97 14.88
CA PHE A 63 1.66 -4.91 13.75
C PHE A 63 0.26 -5.44 13.50
N TYR A 64 -0.42 -5.90 14.54
CA TYR A 64 -1.73 -6.52 14.40
C TYR A 64 -2.77 -5.53 13.84
N LEU A 65 -2.69 -4.29 14.29
CA LEU A 65 -3.59 -3.23 13.80
C LEU A 65 -3.30 -2.87 12.34
N LEU A 66 -2.03 -2.73 11.98
CA LEU A 66 -1.62 -2.43 10.61
C LEU A 66 -1.96 -3.59 9.66
N ARG A 67 -1.69 -4.82 10.08
CA ARG A 67 -2.03 -6.01 9.30
C ARG A 67 -3.52 -6.09 9.01
N GLU A 68 -4.35 -5.92 10.03
CA GLU A 68 -5.79 -6.00 9.87
C GLU A 68 -6.32 -4.90 8.94
N THR A 69 -5.84 -3.67 9.09
CA THR A 69 -6.23 -2.58 8.19
C THR A 69 -5.84 -2.86 6.75
N PHE A 70 -4.70 -3.49 6.53
CA PHE A 70 -4.28 -3.89 5.20
C PHE A 70 -5.16 -5.00 4.62
N LEU A 71 -5.42 -6.05 5.40
CA LEU A 71 -6.19 -7.21 4.92
C LEU A 71 -7.66 -6.88 4.70
N MET A 72 -8.25 -6.06 5.56
CA MET A 72 -9.68 -5.71 5.50
C MET A 72 -9.95 -4.43 4.71
N GLY A 73 -8.92 -3.66 4.38
CA GLY A 73 -9.04 -2.36 3.75
C GLY A 73 -9.35 -1.23 4.73
N GLU A 74 -10.31 -1.43 5.61
CA GLU A 74 -10.70 -0.48 6.65
C GLU A 74 -10.98 -1.22 7.95
N VAL A 75 -10.67 -0.59 9.08
CA VAL A 75 -10.92 -1.14 10.42
C VAL A 75 -11.56 -0.08 11.30
N GLU A 76 -12.57 -0.46 12.05
CA GLU A 76 -13.18 0.42 13.05
C GLU A 76 -12.21 0.70 14.20
N LYS A 77 -12.15 1.95 14.66
CA LYS A 77 -11.33 2.33 15.81
C LYS A 77 -11.66 1.55 17.07
N SER A 78 -12.93 1.14 17.22
CA SER A 78 -13.39 0.35 18.35
C SER A 78 -12.74 -1.03 18.45
N ARG A 79 -12.21 -1.55 17.35
CA ARG A 79 -11.50 -2.84 17.31
C ARG A 79 -10.05 -2.76 17.77
N ALA A 80 -9.55 -1.57 18.06
CA ALA A 80 -8.15 -1.39 18.42
C ALA A 80 -7.75 -2.16 19.69
N ALA A 81 -8.61 -2.19 20.70
CA ALA A 81 -8.34 -2.94 21.93
C ALA A 81 -8.20 -4.44 21.66
N GLU A 82 -9.12 -4.99 20.89
CA GLU A 82 -9.11 -6.41 20.49
C GLU A 82 -7.83 -6.75 19.71
N LEU A 83 -7.48 -5.94 18.71
CA LEU A 83 -6.38 -6.20 17.80
C LEU A 83 -5.02 -6.02 18.47
N THR A 84 -4.87 -5.00 19.31
CA THR A 84 -3.60 -4.73 20.00
C THR A 84 -3.38 -5.58 21.23
N GLY A 85 -4.45 -6.15 21.78
CA GLY A 85 -4.42 -6.88 23.05
C GLY A 85 -4.37 -5.97 24.28
N TYR A 86 -4.47 -4.67 24.11
CA TYR A 86 -4.49 -3.69 25.20
C TYR A 86 -5.92 -3.31 25.56
N LYS A 87 -6.07 -2.73 26.78
CA LYS A 87 -7.33 -2.10 27.18
C LYS A 87 -7.53 -0.80 26.40
N ASP A 88 -8.73 -0.25 26.43
CA ASP A 88 -9.16 0.88 25.61
C ASP A 88 -8.20 2.09 25.64
N ARG A 89 -7.70 2.45 26.82
CA ARG A 89 -6.80 3.59 26.96
C ARG A 89 -5.50 3.38 26.16
N MET A 90 -4.83 2.27 26.41
CA MET A 90 -3.58 1.95 25.71
C MET A 90 -3.80 1.72 24.22
N ALA A 91 -4.91 1.09 23.86
CA ALA A 91 -5.27 0.90 22.46
C ALA A 91 -5.45 2.24 21.72
N ARG A 92 -6.07 3.23 22.36
CA ARG A 92 -6.20 4.59 21.80
C ARG A 92 -4.84 5.26 21.63
N GLU A 93 -3.92 5.06 22.56
CA GLU A 93 -2.55 5.59 22.45
C GLU A 93 -1.82 4.97 21.26
N VAL A 94 -1.97 3.66 21.04
CA VAL A 94 -1.40 2.97 19.87
C VAL A 94 -1.96 3.58 18.58
N VAL A 95 -3.28 3.72 18.48
CA VAL A 95 -3.93 4.33 17.32
C VAL A 95 -3.43 5.75 17.09
N ALA A 96 -3.39 6.57 18.14
CA ALA A 96 -2.91 7.95 18.03
C ALA A 96 -1.47 8.02 17.54
N LYS A 97 -0.60 7.14 18.01
CA LYS A 97 0.79 7.08 17.57
C LYS A 97 0.91 6.70 16.10
N LEU A 98 0.14 5.71 15.67
CA LEU A 98 0.14 5.27 14.27
C LEU A 98 -0.41 6.34 13.32
N ILE A 99 -1.45 7.06 13.74
CA ILE A 99 -1.98 8.21 12.99
C ILE A 99 -0.93 9.34 12.90
N ASN A 100 -0.27 9.63 14.01
CA ASN A 100 0.79 10.64 14.04
C ASN A 100 1.94 10.30 13.08
N LYS A 101 2.28 9.02 12.97
CA LYS A 101 3.31 8.52 12.04
C LYS A 101 2.82 8.37 10.60
N LYS A 102 1.55 8.66 10.33
CA LYS A 102 0.92 8.48 9.00
C LYS A 102 0.85 7.03 8.53
N LEU A 103 1.02 6.09 9.43
CA LEU A 103 0.87 4.66 9.15
C LEU A 103 -0.60 4.22 9.15
N LEU A 104 -1.44 4.95 9.87
CA LEU A 104 -2.89 4.89 9.77
C LEU A 104 -3.42 6.25 9.38
N VAL A 105 -4.44 6.27 8.53
CA VAL A 105 -5.12 7.50 8.13
C VAL A 105 -6.64 7.33 8.29
N PRO A 106 -7.37 8.41 8.58
CA PRO A 106 -8.82 8.35 8.66
C PRO A 106 -9.43 7.93 7.32
N SER A 107 -10.43 7.04 7.38
CA SER A 107 -11.23 6.67 6.22
C SER A 107 -12.30 7.72 5.93
N HIS A 108 -12.91 7.63 4.75
CA HIS A 108 -14.11 8.41 4.43
C HIS A 108 -15.29 8.10 5.35
N GLN A 109 -15.34 6.88 5.89
CA GLN A 109 -16.36 6.51 6.86
C GLN A 109 -15.90 6.91 8.26
N LYS A 110 -16.83 7.51 9.01
CA LYS A 110 -16.57 7.96 10.38
C LYS A 110 -16.12 6.78 11.26
N ASN A 111 -15.12 7.03 12.09
CA ASN A 111 -14.54 6.07 13.03
C ASN A 111 -13.87 4.84 12.40
N LYS A 112 -13.56 4.90 11.12
CA LYS A 112 -12.77 3.86 10.46
C LYS A 112 -11.39 4.38 10.06
N LEU A 113 -10.43 3.47 10.06
CA LEU A 113 -9.04 3.73 9.74
C LEU A 113 -8.60 2.90 8.54
N LYS A 114 -7.74 3.47 7.72
CA LYS A 114 -7.07 2.80 6.61
C LYS A 114 -5.57 2.76 6.85
N LEU A 115 -4.89 1.84 6.18
CA LEU A 115 -3.44 1.83 6.14
C LEU A 115 -2.94 3.07 5.39
N GLY A 116 -2.00 3.78 5.98
CA GLY A 116 -1.28 4.86 5.32
C GLY A 116 0.00 4.36 4.67
N PHE A 117 0.49 5.11 3.71
CA PHE A 117 1.70 4.75 2.96
C PHE A 117 2.68 5.91 2.97
N PRO A 118 3.26 6.27 4.14
CA PRO A 118 4.27 7.30 4.20
C PRO A 118 5.54 6.86 3.46
N LEU A 119 6.23 7.81 2.86
CA LEU A 119 7.37 7.51 2.00
C LEU A 119 8.44 6.65 2.71
N PHE A 120 8.73 6.96 3.97
CA PHE A 120 9.71 6.20 4.75
C PHE A 120 9.34 4.72 4.95
N ALA A 121 8.04 4.39 4.93
CA ALA A 121 7.58 3.01 5.07
C ALA A 121 7.50 2.31 3.71
N ILE A 122 7.12 3.02 2.65
CA ILE A 122 6.97 2.47 1.30
C ILE A 122 8.27 1.82 0.83
N GLU A 123 9.39 2.46 1.06
CA GLU A 123 10.70 1.96 0.66
C GLU A 123 11.02 0.61 1.29
N ARG A 124 10.58 0.41 2.52
CA ARG A 124 10.81 -0.83 3.26
C ARG A 124 9.76 -1.89 2.99
N TRP A 125 8.50 -1.47 2.74
CA TRP A 125 7.40 -2.38 2.48
C TRP A 125 7.40 -2.90 1.04
N PHE A 126 7.80 -2.04 0.09
CA PHE A 126 7.78 -2.32 -1.34
C PHE A 126 9.13 -1.95 -1.98
N PRO A 127 10.19 -2.69 -1.70
CA PRO A 127 11.53 -2.33 -2.17
C PRO A 127 11.68 -2.37 -3.70
N GLY A 128 10.76 -3.04 -4.40
CA GLY A 128 10.75 -3.09 -5.85
C GLY A 128 10.01 -1.93 -6.52
N LEU A 129 9.34 -1.05 -5.75
CA LEU A 129 8.51 0.01 -6.31
C LEU A 129 9.33 1.14 -6.94
N TYR A 130 10.51 1.41 -6.39
CA TYR A 130 11.42 2.45 -6.87
C TYR A 130 12.79 1.85 -7.18
N PRO A 131 12.93 1.13 -8.30
CA PRO A 131 14.20 0.49 -8.64
C PRO A 131 15.35 1.48 -8.87
N GLU A 132 15.04 2.70 -9.27
CA GLU A 132 16.02 3.75 -9.48
C GLU A 132 16.70 4.21 -8.18
N MET A 133 15.95 4.28 -7.09
CA MET A 133 16.49 4.61 -5.76
C MET A 133 17.48 3.54 -5.28
N ASN A 134 17.20 2.27 -5.58
CA ASN A 134 18.10 1.17 -5.25
C ASN A 134 19.42 1.23 -6.03
N LEU A 135 19.42 1.83 -7.23
CA LEU A 135 20.63 2.05 -8.02
C LEU A 135 21.52 3.14 -7.41
N GLU A 136 20.93 4.24 -6.94
CA GLU A 136 21.69 5.31 -6.28
C GLU A 136 22.33 4.82 -4.98
N GLU A 137 21.62 4.01 -4.21
CA GLU A 137 22.15 3.41 -2.99
C GLU A 137 23.29 2.44 -3.29
N LYS A 138 23.17 1.64 -4.33
CA LYS A 138 24.23 0.72 -4.79
C LYS A 138 25.46 1.49 -5.30
N ILE A 139 25.27 2.64 -5.94
CA ILE A 139 26.36 3.49 -6.43
C ILE A 139 27.07 4.18 -5.26
N LYS A 140 26.32 4.63 -4.24
CA LYS A 140 26.89 5.25 -3.04
C LYS A 140 27.69 4.28 -2.17
N ASN A 141 27.37 2.99 -2.24
CA ASN A 141 28.03 1.93 -1.48
C ASN A 141 29.22 1.29 -2.23
N GLN A 142 29.53 1.77 -3.40
CA GLN A 142 30.73 1.45 -4.14
C GLN A 142 31.80 2.51 -3.89
#